data_287e43be9fb8f5ec8b2b29a7a96478a3
#
_entry.id   287e43be9fb8f5ec8b2b29a7a96478a3
#
_cell.length_a   1.000
_cell.length_b   1.000
_cell.length_c   1.000
_cell.angle_alpha   90.00
_cell.angle_beta   90.00
_cell.angle_gamma   90.00
#
_symmetry.space_group_name_H-M   'P 1'
#
loop_
_entity.id
_entity.type
_entity.pdbx_description
1 polymer ?
#
loop_
_entity_poly.entity_id
_entity_poly.type
_entity_poly.pdbx_seq_one_letter_code
_entity_poly.pdbx_strand_id
1 'polypeptide(L)'
;MAKPKTHPELAALSPRLEHLAGLDAAALDAEEIAILGRKSGRLNALLKSLAALDPAERREVGAQANALKLRFEEAFAARREALRAGAAQREAGAVDLTMPGRASWTGGLHPTAQVIDEIVGIFRELGFVVATGPEAETEW
;
A
#
# COMPACT_ATOMS: atom_id res chain seq x y z
N MET A 1 -44.49 -17.51 -6.87
CA MET A 1 -43.52 -16.47 -6.39
C MET A 1 -43.10 -15.65 -7.58
N ALA A 2 -43.51 -14.39 -7.68
CA ALA A 2 -43.12 -13.49 -8.76
C ALA A 2 -41.62 -13.17 -8.64
N LYS A 3 -40.84 -13.34 -9.72
CA LYS A 3 -39.45 -12.93 -9.78
C LYS A 3 -39.40 -11.40 -9.53
N PRO A 4 -38.51 -10.93 -8.62
CA PRO A 4 -38.36 -9.50 -8.40
C PRO A 4 -37.97 -8.83 -9.74
N LYS A 5 -38.72 -7.81 -10.12
CA LYS A 5 -38.41 -7.01 -11.33
C LYS A 5 -37.10 -6.27 -11.08
N THR A 6 -36.01 -6.80 -11.57
CA THR A 6 -34.71 -6.11 -11.52
C THR A 6 -34.77 -4.90 -12.45
N HIS A 7 -34.42 -3.74 -11.94
CA HIS A 7 -34.37 -2.51 -12.77
C HIS A 7 -33.38 -2.71 -13.92
N PRO A 8 -33.72 -2.33 -15.17
CA PRO A 8 -32.92 -2.62 -16.36
C PRO A 8 -31.48 -2.10 -16.26
N GLU A 9 -31.27 -0.94 -15.66
CA GLU A 9 -29.93 -0.38 -15.44
C GLU A 9 -29.09 -1.17 -14.42
N LEU A 10 -29.71 -1.75 -13.38
CA LEU A 10 -29.01 -2.62 -12.45
C LEU A 10 -28.62 -3.94 -13.11
N ALA A 11 -29.49 -4.47 -13.97
CA ALA A 11 -29.18 -5.66 -14.76
C ALA A 11 -28.00 -5.43 -15.72
N ALA A 12 -27.89 -4.24 -16.29
CA ALA A 12 -26.79 -3.87 -17.18
C ALA A 12 -25.44 -3.69 -16.46
N LEU A 13 -25.45 -3.40 -15.15
CA LEU A 13 -24.23 -3.27 -14.35
C LEU A 13 -23.71 -4.61 -13.84
N SER A 14 -24.56 -5.61 -13.66
CA SER A 14 -24.17 -6.92 -13.11
C SER A 14 -23.04 -7.62 -13.89
N PRO A 15 -22.99 -7.64 -15.23
CA PRO A 15 -21.90 -8.27 -15.99
C PRO A 15 -20.54 -7.60 -15.77
N ARG A 16 -20.53 -6.31 -15.39
CA ARG A 16 -19.27 -5.60 -15.14
C ARG A 16 -18.52 -6.11 -13.92
N LEU A 17 -19.18 -6.75 -12.95
CA LEU A 17 -18.53 -7.40 -11.82
C LEU A 17 -17.54 -8.50 -12.27
N GLU A 18 -17.94 -9.28 -13.28
CA GLU A 18 -17.09 -10.35 -13.80
C GLU A 18 -15.88 -9.79 -14.57
N HIS A 19 -16.07 -8.65 -15.23
CA HIS A 19 -15.00 -7.99 -15.98
C HIS A 19 -13.88 -7.43 -15.07
N LEU A 20 -14.18 -7.06 -13.82
CA LEU A 20 -13.20 -6.51 -12.88
C LEU A 20 -12.02 -7.45 -12.62
N ALA A 21 -12.24 -8.76 -12.69
CA ALA A 21 -11.19 -9.76 -12.43
C ALA A 21 -10.00 -9.69 -13.40
N GLY A 22 -10.21 -9.15 -14.60
CA GLY A 22 -9.16 -9.03 -15.64
C GLY A 22 -8.45 -7.68 -15.69
N LEU A 23 -8.93 -6.64 -14.96
CA LEU A 23 -8.43 -5.30 -15.08
C LEU A 23 -7.06 -5.13 -14.38
N ASP A 24 -6.20 -4.27 -14.93
CA ASP A 24 -5.01 -3.75 -14.27
C ASP A 24 -5.37 -2.63 -13.25
N ALA A 25 -4.38 -2.11 -12.54
CA ALA A 25 -4.61 -1.12 -11.48
C ALA A 25 -5.22 0.19 -12.02
N ALA A 26 -4.75 0.68 -13.16
CA ALA A 26 -5.21 1.94 -13.73
C ALA A 26 -6.65 1.82 -14.29
N ALA A 27 -6.94 0.72 -14.98
CA ALA A 27 -8.27 0.44 -15.48
C ALA A 27 -9.28 0.17 -14.35
N LEU A 28 -8.82 -0.46 -13.24
CA LEU A 28 -9.64 -0.70 -12.06
C LEU A 28 -10.07 0.60 -11.39
N ASP A 29 -9.15 1.56 -11.23
CA ASP A 29 -9.46 2.87 -10.65
C ASP A 29 -10.40 3.70 -11.56
N ALA A 30 -10.19 3.63 -12.87
CA ALA A 30 -11.08 4.28 -13.83
C ALA A 30 -12.51 3.69 -13.78
N GLU A 31 -12.64 2.37 -13.70
CA GLU A 31 -13.93 1.68 -13.62
C GLU A 31 -14.63 1.95 -12.28
N GLU A 32 -13.89 2.02 -11.17
CA GLU A 32 -14.46 2.41 -9.87
C GLU A 32 -15.05 3.82 -9.90
N ILE A 33 -14.34 4.78 -10.50
CA ILE A 33 -14.84 6.15 -10.66
C ILE A 33 -16.08 6.16 -11.56
N ALA A 34 -16.11 5.37 -12.63
CA ALA A 34 -17.23 5.28 -13.55
C ALA A 34 -18.49 4.67 -12.91
N ILE A 35 -18.33 3.74 -11.95
CA ILE A 35 -19.46 3.05 -11.30
C ILE A 35 -19.86 3.72 -9.99
N LEU A 36 -18.88 3.96 -9.09
CA LEU A 36 -19.09 4.44 -7.71
C LEU A 36 -18.80 5.93 -7.52
N GLY A 37 -18.25 6.62 -8.51
CA GLY A 37 -17.84 8.02 -8.42
C GLY A 37 -18.94 8.94 -7.89
N ARG A 38 -18.60 9.83 -6.96
CA ARG A 38 -19.56 10.72 -6.28
C ARG A 38 -20.35 11.62 -7.23
N LYS A 39 -19.72 12.14 -8.28
CA LYS A 39 -20.34 13.10 -9.22
C LYS A 39 -20.90 12.43 -10.46
N SER A 40 -20.20 11.47 -11.04
CA SER A 40 -20.47 10.87 -12.35
C SER A 40 -20.72 9.36 -12.30
N GLY A 41 -20.67 8.73 -11.13
CA GLY A 41 -20.86 7.29 -10.99
C GLY A 41 -22.27 6.87 -11.43
N ARG A 42 -22.34 5.85 -12.28
CA ARG A 42 -23.61 5.34 -12.82
C ARG A 42 -24.57 4.90 -11.72
N LEU A 43 -24.07 4.30 -10.66
CA LEU A 43 -24.87 3.84 -9.53
C LEU A 43 -25.47 5.01 -8.74
N ASN A 44 -24.70 6.09 -8.57
CA ASN A 44 -25.18 7.31 -7.92
C ASN A 44 -26.16 8.09 -8.80
N ALA A 45 -25.99 8.08 -10.12
CA ALA A 45 -26.94 8.65 -11.06
C ALA A 45 -28.29 7.91 -11.01
N LEU A 46 -28.25 6.58 -10.96
CA LEU A 46 -29.42 5.75 -10.79
C LEU A 46 -30.13 6.06 -9.45
N LEU A 47 -29.41 6.12 -8.32
CA LEU A 47 -30.00 6.46 -7.03
C LEU A 47 -30.69 7.83 -7.01
N LYS A 48 -30.17 8.79 -7.77
CA LYS A 48 -30.80 10.10 -7.93
C LYS A 48 -32.09 10.02 -8.77
N SER A 49 -32.10 9.22 -9.84
CA SER A 49 -33.29 9.04 -10.68
C SER A 49 -34.43 8.33 -9.96
N LEU A 50 -34.14 7.51 -8.92
CA LEU A 50 -35.16 6.88 -8.08
C LEU A 50 -36.04 7.88 -7.30
N ALA A 51 -35.60 9.14 -7.17
CA ALA A 51 -36.44 10.17 -6.53
C ALA A 51 -37.73 10.45 -7.27
N ALA A 52 -37.82 10.12 -8.55
CA ALA A 52 -39.00 10.31 -9.42
C ALA A 52 -39.94 9.08 -9.43
N LEU A 53 -39.58 7.97 -8.80
CA LEU A 53 -40.40 6.74 -8.78
C LEU A 53 -41.36 6.70 -7.59
N ASP A 54 -42.36 5.81 -7.71
CA ASP A 54 -43.34 5.55 -6.66
C ASP A 54 -42.66 5.05 -5.36
N PRO A 55 -43.12 5.44 -4.16
CA PRO A 55 -42.47 5.09 -2.88
C PRO A 55 -42.24 3.59 -2.65
N ALA A 56 -43.09 2.73 -3.17
CA ALA A 56 -42.96 1.26 -3.05
C ALA A 56 -41.81 0.76 -3.97
N GLU A 57 -41.79 1.14 -5.22
CA GLU A 57 -40.76 0.77 -6.20
C GLU A 57 -39.40 1.36 -5.81
N ARG A 58 -39.37 2.60 -5.33
CA ARG A 58 -38.18 3.28 -4.84
C ARG A 58 -37.48 2.51 -3.73
N ARG A 59 -38.25 1.93 -2.78
CA ARG A 59 -37.69 1.14 -1.68
C ARG A 59 -37.06 -0.16 -2.17
N GLU A 60 -37.72 -0.85 -3.10
CA GLU A 60 -37.23 -2.11 -3.65
C GLU A 60 -36.01 -1.91 -4.53
N VAL A 61 -36.03 -0.97 -5.48
CA VAL A 61 -34.89 -0.66 -6.36
C VAL A 61 -33.73 -0.05 -5.57
N GLY A 62 -34.01 0.75 -4.54
CA GLY A 62 -32.98 1.28 -3.63
C GLY A 62 -32.24 0.20 -2.87
N ALA A 63 -32.97 -0.81 -2.38
CA ALA A 63 -32.36 -1.97 -1.70
C ALA A 63 -31.46 -2.79 -2.66
N GLN A 64 -31.95 -3.04 -3.89
CA GLN A 64 -31.18 -3.72 -4.93
C GLN A 64 -29.92 -2.94 -5.33
N ALA A 65 -30.01 -1.61 -5.48
CA ALA A 65 -28.90 -0.74 -5.81
C ALA A 65 -27.82 -0.73 -4.70
N ASN A 66 -28.24 -0.68 -3.43
CA ASN A 66 -27.33 -0.76 -2.30
C ASN A 66 -26.65 -2.12 -2.20
N ALA A 67 -27.37 -3.21 -2.41
CA ALA A 67 -26.80 -4.55 -2.44
C ALA A 67 -25.76 -4.68 -3.58
N LEU A 68 -26.04 -4.14 -4.76
CA LEU A 68 -25.12 -4.13 -5.88
C LEU A 68 -23.89 -3.28 -5.60
N LYS A 69 -24.07 -2.14 -4.92
CA LYS A 69 -22.96 -1.27 -4.50
C LYS A 69 -21.98 -2.00 -3.60
N LEU A 70 -22.47 -2.70 -2.56
CA LEU A 70 -21.62 -3.50 -1.67
C LEU A 70 -20.84 -4.56 -2.42
N ARG A 71 -21.49 -5.26 -3.36
CA ARG A 71 -20.80 -6.26 -4.20
C ARG A 71 -19.70 -5.65 -5.07
N PHE A 72 -19.88 -4.44 -5.59
CA PHE A 72 -18.83 -3.73 -6.31
C PHE A 72 -17.68 -3.32 -5.40
N GLU A 73 -17.97 -2.77 -4.22
CA GLU A 73 -16.95 -2.39 -3.23
C GLU A 73 -16.09 -3.60 -2.81
N GLU A 74 -16.71 -4.74 -2.55
CA GLU A 74 -16.03 -6.00 -2.25
C GLU A 74 -15.18 -6.49 -3.42
N ALA A 75 -15.71 -6.45 -4.64
CA ALA A 75 -14.99 -6.89 -5.83
C ALA A 75 -13.79 -6.00 -6.16
N PHE A 76 -13.91 -4.69 -6.00
CA PHE A 76 -12.79 -3.74 -6.14
C PHE A 76 -11.71 -3.99 -5.09
N ALA A 77 -12.10 -4.18 -3.82
CA ALA A 77 -11.16 -4.48 -2.74
C ALA A 77 -10.40 -5.80 -2.99
N ALA A 78 -11.12 -6.86 -3.35
CA ALA A 78 -10.52 -8.16 -3.65
C ALA A 78 -9.55 -8.09 -4.84
N ARG A 79 -9.90 -7.35 -5.91
CA ARG A 79 -9.01 -7.19 -7.06
C ARG A 79 -7.76 -6.39 -6.73
N ARG A 80 -7.87 -5.31 -5.96
CA ARG A 80 -6.71 -4.55 -5.48
C ARG A 80 -5.76 -5.40 -4.67
N GLU A 81 -6.30 -6.23 -3.78
CA GLU A 81 -5.48 -7.13 -2.97
C GLU A 81 -4.77 -8.16 -3.83
N ALA A 82 -5.45 -8.76 -4.81
CA ALA A 82 -4.83 -9.69 -5.77
C ALA A 82 -3.71 -9.03 -6.59
N LEU A 83 -3.88 -7.78 -7.01
CA LEU A 83 -2.86 -7.02 -7.73
C LEU A 83 -1.64 -6.72 -6.84
N ARG A 84 -1.85 -6.36 -5.57
CA ARG A 84 -0.78 -6.14 -4.59
C ARG A 84 0.00 -7.42 -4.29
N ALA A 85 -0.71 -8.52 -4.04
CA ALA A 85 -0.09 -9.82 -3.81
C ALA A 85 0.74 -10.27 -5.02
N GLY A 86 0.23 -10.08 -6.23
CA GLY A 86 0.96 -10.40 -7.46
C GLY A 86 2.18 -9.51 -7.71
N ALA A 87 2.17 -8.26 -7.28
CA ALA A 87 3.31 -7.35 -7.34
C ALA A 87 4.38 -7.76 -6.32
N ALA A 88 3.99 -7.99 -5.07
CA ALA A 88 4.88 -8.44 -4.00
C ALA A 88 5.58 -9.77 -4.34
N GLN A 89 4.85 -10.70 -4.97
CA GLN A 89 5.43 -11.98 -5.38
C GLN A 89 6.42 -11.84 -6.54
N ARG A 90 6.22 -10.88 -7.45
CA ARG A 90 7.18 -10.56 -8.51
C ARG A 90 8.45 -9.89 -7.95
N GLU A 91 8.32 -8.98 -7.01
CA GLU A 91 9.45 -8.35 -6.33
C GLU A 91 10.25 -9.37 -5.50
N ALA A 92 9.59 -10.24 -4.76
CA ALA A 92 10.25 -11.29 -3.98
C ALA A 92 11.01 -12.29 -4.87
N GLY A 93 10.50 -12.59 -6.07
CA GLY A 93 11.19 -13.45 -7.05
C GLY A 93 12.32 -12.74 -7.81
N ALA A 94 12.36 -11.40 -7.82
CA ALA A 94 13.41 -10.63 -8.50
C ALA A 94 14.70 -10.52 -7.70
N VAL A 95 14.66 -10.76 -6.38
CA VAL A 95 15.84 -10.70 -5.50
C VAL A 95 16.33 -12.13 -5.27
N ASP A 96 17.53 -12.42 -5.76
CA ASP A 96 18.19 -13.70 -5.50
C ASP A 96 18.79 -13.68 -4.08
N LEU A 97 18.06 -14.28 -3.14
CA LEU A 97 18.50 -14.40 -1.74
C LEU A 97 19.56 -15.49 -1.53
N THR A 98 19.90 -16.27 -2.55
CA THR A 98 20.96 -17.30 -2.46
C THR A 98 22.35 -16.71 -2.71
N MET A 99 22.42 -15.50 -3.28
CA MET A 99 23.69 -14.81 -3.43
C MET A 99 24.23 -14.37 -2.07
N PRO A 100 25.52 -14.61 -1.78
CA PRO A 100 26.14 -14.13 -0.54
C PRO A 100 26.06 -12.60 -0.52
N GLY A 101 25.66 -12.05 0.62
CA GLY A 101 25.68 -10.60 0.86
C GLY A 101 27.07 -10.03 0.63
N ARG A 102 27.16 -8.75 0.28
CA ARG A 102 28.47 -8.08 0.24
C ARG A 102 29.14 -8.24 1.58
N ALA A 103 30.37 -8.79 1.59
CA ALA A 103 31.17 -8.80 2.79
C ALA A 103 31.29 -7.35 3.31
N SER A 104 30.94 -7.15 4.59
CA SER A 104 31.16 -5.86 5.22
C SER A 104 32.66 -5.57 5.16
N TRP A 105 33.01 -4.41 4.66
CA TRP A 105 34.41 -3.98 4.64
C TRP A 105 34.84 -3.75 6.08
N THR A 106 35.64 -4.63 6.63
CA THR A 106 36.33 -4.45 7.91
C THR A 106 37.47 -3.49 7.64
N GLY A 107 37.33 -2.25 8.05
CA GLY A 107 38.43 -1.30 8.00
C GLY A 107 39.57 -1.72 8.96
N GLY A 108 40.77 -1.27 8.64
CA GLY A 108 41.91 -1.37 9.56
C GLY A 108 42.02 -0.12 10.44
N LEU A 109 42.78 -0.22 11.54
CA LEU A 109 43.13 0.93 12.36
C LEU A 109 43.96 1.92 11.52
N HIS A 110 43.60 3.21 11.60
CA HIS A 110 44.34 4.27 10.92
C HIS A 110 45.80 4.26 11.43
N PRO A 111 46.81 4.43 10.57
CA PRO A 111 48.24 4.44 10.98
C PRO A 111 48.51 5.37 12.16
N THR A 112 47.93 6.57 12.17
CA THR A 112 48.04 7.51 13.28
C THR A 112 47.53 6.94 14.60
N ALA A 113 46.42 6.23 14.59
CA ALA A 113 45.89 5.60 15.80
C ALA A 113 46.81 4.49 16.32
N GLN A 114 47.42 3.72 15.43
CA GLN A 114 48.41 2.70 15.81
C GLN A 114 49.62 3.32 16.50
N VAL A 115 50.15 4.44 15.95
CA VAL A 115 51.28 5.16 16.54
C VAL A 115 50.89 5.72 17.95
N ILE A 116 49.71 6.29 18.08
CA ILE A 116 49.21 6.78 19.37
C ILE A 116 49.16 5.65 20.40
N ASP A 117 48.58 4.49 20.02
CA ASP A 117 48.48 3.33 20.91
C ASP A 117 49.84 2.82 21.32
N GLU A 118 50.83 2.81 20.42
CA GLU A 118 52.20 2.41 20.72
C GLU A 118 52.86 3.39 21.69
N ILE A 119 52.75 4.71 21.45
CA ILE A 119 53.26 5.75 22.36
C ILE A 119 52.61 5.61 23.76
N VAL A 120 51.32 5.46 23.83
CA VAL A 120 50.56 5.25 25.08
C VAL A 120 51.06 4.01 25.80
N GLY A 121 51.34 2.92 25.09
CA GLY A 121 51.92 1.71 25.63
C GLY A 121 53.24 1.95 26.35
N ILE A 122 54.16 2.63 25.66
CA ILE A 122 55.53 2.98 26.19
C ILE A 122 55.40 3.84 27.45
N PHE A 123 54.55 4.87 27.45
CA PHE A 123 54.39 5.75 28.61
C PHE A 123 53.73 5.00 29.82
N ARG A 124 52.82 4.08 29.56
CA ARG A 124 52.23 3.26 30.61
C ARG A 124 53.28 2.39 31.31
N GLU A 125 54.24 1.82 30.59
CA GLU A 125 55.34 1.07 31.18
C GLU A 125 56.24 1.94 32.06
N LEU A 126 56.34 3.25 31.77
CA LEU A 126 57.05 4.22 32.58
C LEU A 126 56.24 4.73 33.79
N GLY A 127 55.00 4.24 33.99
CA GLY A 127 54.14 4.61 35.13
C GLY A 127 53.18 5.76 34.88
N PHE A 128 53.06 6.23 33.64
CA PHE A 128 52.08 7.26 33.30
C PHE A 128 50.68 6.68 33.06
N VAL A 129 49.66 7.49 33.26
CA VAL A 129 48.28 7.13 33.00
C VAL A 129 47.69 8.07 31.94
N VAL A 130 46.76 7.55 31.16
CA VAL A 130 46.01 8.39 30.18
C VAL A 130 44.91 9.13 30.94
N ALA A 131 44.94 10.45 30.90
CA ALA A 131 43.85 11.30 31.40
C ALA A 131 43.09 11.88 30.22
N THR A 132 41.77 11.76 30.26
CA THR A 132 40.88 12.39 29.31
C THR A 132 40.21 13.59 29.94
N GLY A 133 40.13 14.69 29.22
CA GLY A 133 39.43 15.93 29.61
C GLY A 133 38.44 16.38 28.56
N PRO A 134 37.62 17.41 28.84
CA PRO A 134 36.76 18.01 27.87
C PRO A 134 37.61 18.70 26.78
N GLU A 135 37.17 18.51 25.50
CA GLU A 135 37.85 19.13 24.34
C GLU A 135 37.49 20.63 24.19
N ALA A 136 36.45 21.08 24.85
CA ALA A 136 36.01 22.47 24.84
C ALA A 136 35.77 22.96 26.28
N GLU A 137 36.36 24.10 26.62
CA GLU A 137 36.22 24.77 27.89
C GLU A 137 35.74 26.22 27.68
N THR A 138 35.04 26.76 28.65
CA THR A 138 34.68 28.20 28.67
C THR A 138 35.89 29.01 29.17
N GLU A 139 36.18 30.08 28.46
CA GLU A 139 37.19 31.05 28.91
C GLU A 139 36.68 31.76 30.19
N TRP A 140 37.50 31.72 31.22
CA TRP A 140 37.25 32.44 32.50
C TRP A 140 38.18 33.61 32.64
#